data_3dc5f06ee13570540c6a6b6e7feb5d25
#
_entry.id   3dc5f06ee13570540c6a6b6e7feb5d25
#
_cell.length_a   1.000
_cell.length_b   1.000
_cell.length_c   1.000
_cell.angle_alpha   90.00
_cell.angle_beta   90.00
_cell.angle_gamma   90.00
#
_symmetry.space_group_name_H-M   'P 1'
#
loop_
_entity.id
_entity.type
_entity.pdbx_description
1 polymer ?
#
loop_
_entity_poly.entity_id
_entity_poly.type
_entity_poly.pdbx_seq_one_letter_code
_entity_poly.pdbx_strand_id
1 'polypeptide(L)'
;GKPKWEVEELDHSEIKKKIVAKFESGLRSAFKEIDKKKRSTAISEIETQCKELFAEDETVAENQVMSQLKSLEKDIVRTAILKEKKRNDGRGLADVRQIKCEVGVLPRTHGSALFTRGETQALVVTTLGMSDDEQRLESLEGMQRLNFMLHYNFCLLYTSPSPRDSSP
;
A
#
# COMPACT_ATOMS: atom_id res chain seq x y z
N GLY A 1 38.85 -8.70 -2.16
CA GLY A 1 37.88 -7.68 -1.77
C GLY A 1 37.97 -7.40 -0.27
N LYS A 2 37.39 -6.31 0.20
CA LYS A 2 37.30 -6.04 1.63
C LYS A 2 36.48 -7.16 2.31
N PRO A 3 36.84 -7.62 3.52
CA PRO A 3 36.03 -8.57 4.26
C PRO A 3 34.62 -8.01 4.45
N LYS A 4 33.61 -8.88 4.30
CA LYS A 4 32.22 -8.48 4.56
C LYS A 4 32.09 -8.17 6.05
N TRP A 5 31.33 -7.14 6.36
CA TRP A 5 30.96 -6.83 7.74
C TRP A 5 30.13 -7.99 8.27
N GLU A 6 30.52 -8.56 9.38
CA GLU A 6 29.73 -9.52 10.13
C GLU A 6 28.64 -8.73 10.87
N VAL A 7 27.40 -8.96 10.48
CA VAL A 7 26.24 -8.41 11.19
C VAL A 7 25.80 -9.48 12.19
N GLU A 8 25.73 -9.14 13.46
CA GLU A 8 25.14 -10.01 14.47
C GLU A 8 23.63 -10.16 14.14
N GLU A 9 23.25 -11.37 13.72
CA GLU A 9 21.83 -11.70 13.55
C GLU A 9 21.20 -11.84 14.94
N LEU A 10 20.33 -10.91 15.29
CA LEU A 10 19.54 -11.02 16.53
C LEU A 10 18.57 -12.21 16.41
N ASP A 11 18.67 -13.15 17.34
CA ASP A 11 17.78 -14.30 17.37
C ASP A 11 16.38 -13.90 17.87
N HIS A 12 15.44 -13.82 16.94
CA HIS A 12 14.03 -13.51 17.22
C HIS A 12 13.14 -14.77 17.28
N SER A 13 13.72 -15.95 17.39
CA SER A 13 12.99 -17.22 17.31
C SER A 13 11.95 -17.38 18.42
N GLU A 14 12.24 -16.90 19.63
CA GLU A 14 11.33 -16.95 20.78
C GLU A 14 10.12 -16.03 20.56
N ILE A 15 10.35 -14.81 20.11
CA ILE A 15 9.30 -13.84 19.78
C ILE A 15 8.40 -14.40 18.69
N LYS A 16 9.01 -14.94 17.63
CA LYS A 16 8.29 -15.58 16.52
C LYS A 16 7.41 -16.74 17.00
N LYS A 17 7.91 -17.60 17.86
CA LYS A 17 7.13 -18.72 18.41
C LYS A 17 5.91 -18.24 19.19
N LYS A 18 6.06 -17.24 20.07
CA LYS A 18 4.96 -16.66 20.85
C LYS A 18 3.88 -16.03 19.92
N ILE A 19 4.31 -15.29 18.89
CA ILE A 19 3.42 -14.66 17.92
C ILE A 19 2.66 -15.72 17.11
N VAL A 20 3.34 -16.72 16.58
CA VAL A 20 2.73 -17.83 15.82
C VAL A 20 1.70 -18.56 16.68
N ALA A 21 2.04 -18.96 17.89
CA ALA A 21 1.15 -19.72 18.77
C ALA A 21 -0.15 -18.97 19.07
N LYS A 22 -0.11 -17.63 19.20
CA LYS A 22 -1.27 -16.85 19.62
C LYS A 22 -2.06 -16.26 18.45
N PHE A 23 -1.40 -15.79 17.40
CA PHE A 23 -2.03 -14.97 16.36
C PHE A 23 -2.19 -15.65 14.99
N GLU A 24 -1.54 -16.81 14.74
CA GLU A 24 -1.62 -17.47 13.43
C GLU A 24 -3.06 -17.81 13.03
N SER A 25 -3.87 -18.36 13.94
CA SER A 25 -5.26 -18.75 13.64
C SER A 25 -6.14 -17.54 13.30
N GLY A 26 -5.98 -16.45 14.06
CA GLY A 26 -6.69 -15.19 13.84
C GLY A 26 -6.32 -14.56 12.49
N LEU A 27 -5.03 -14.49 12.17
CA LEU A 27 -4.54 -13.99 10.89
C LEU A 27 -5.05 -14.83 9.71
N ARG A 28 -5.02 -16.15 9.81
CA ARG A 28 -5.57 -17.04 8.77
C ARG A 28 -7.06 -16.80 8.54
N SER A 29 -7.83 -16.53 9.60
CA SER A 29 -9.24 -16.19 9.50
C SER A 29 -9.43 -14.83 8.85
N ALA A 30 -8.68 -13.82 9.28
CA ALA A 30 -8.74 -12.47 8.71
C ALA A 30 -8.40 -12.46 7.21
N PHE A 31 -7.41 -13.22 6.77
CA PHE A 31 -7.04 -13.31 5.35
C PHE A 31 -8.01 -14.08 4.46
N LYS A 32 -8.95 -14.82 5.02
CA LYS A 32 -10.07 -15.43 4.27
C LYS A 32 -11.19 -14.46 3.93
N GLU A 33 -11.23 -13.31 4.62
CA GLU A 33 -12.23 -12.27 4.35
C GLU A 33 -11.95 -11.61 2.99
N ILE A 34 -12.96 -11.62 2.11
CA ILE A 34 -12.84 -11.06 0.76
C ILE A 34 -12.94 -9.54 0.80
N ASP A 35 -13.78 -8.99 1.68
CA ASP A 35 -13.95 -7.55 1.85
C ASP A 35 -12.66 -6.91 2.39
N LYS A 36 -12.13 -5.96 1.63
CA LYS A 36 -10.87 -5.29 1.97
C LYS A 36 -10.94 -4.52 3.29
N LYS A 37 -12.06 -3.84 3.56
CA LYS A 37 -12.21 -3.02 4.77
C LYS A 37 -12.30 -3.91 6.00
N LYS A 38 -13.15 -4.93 5.98
CA LYS A 38 -13.30 -5.89 7.08
C LYS A 38 -12.00 -6.61 7.37
N ARG A 39 -11.31 -7.06 6.34
CA ARG A 39 -9.98 -7.69 6.47
C ARG A 39 -8.97 -6.74 7.10
N SER A 40 -8.89 -5.48 6.64
CA SER A 40 -7.98 -4.48 7.20
C SER A 40 -8.27 -4.19 8.67
N THR A 41 -9.54 -4.08 9.05
CA THR A 41 -9.95 -3.87 10.45
C THR A 41 -9.53 -5.06 11.32
N ALA A 42 -9.82 -6.28 10.89
CA ALA A 42 -9.45 -7.49 11.63
C ALA A 42 -7.93 -7.62 11.81
N ILE A 43 -7.13 -7.28 10.79
CA ILE A 43 -5.67 -7.28 10.90
C ILE A 43 -5.21 -6.21 11.88
N SER A 44 -5.76 -5.00 11.82
CA SER A 44 -5.42 -3.90 12.73
C SER A 44 -5.73 -4.22 14.19
N GLU A 45 -6.83 -4.94 14.45
CA GLU A 45 -7.16 -5.43 15.80
C GLU A 45 -6.11 -6.42 16.31
N ILE A 46 -5.67 -7.33 15.45
CA ILE A 46 -4.61 -8.31 15.79
C ILE A 46 -3.27 -7.60 16.03
N GLU A 47 -2.93 -6.58 15.21
CA GLU A 47 -1.73 -5.77 15.42
C GLU A 47 -1.75 -5.07 16.78
N THR A 48 -2.90 -4.50 17.17
CA THR A 48 -3.08 -3.85 18.48
C THR A 48 -2.91 -4.85 19.62
N GLN A 49 -3.58 -5.99 19.56
CA GLN A 49 -3.44 -7.06 20.57
C GLN A 49 -2.00 -7.59 20.67
N CYS A 50 -1.30 -7.65 19.53
CA CYS A 50 0.09 -8.05 19.51
C CYS A 50 0.99 -7.03 20.22
N LYS A 51 0.77 -5.74 20.02
CA LYS A 51 1.48 -4.67 20.72
C LYS A 51 1.24 -4.71 22.23
N GLU A 52 -0.02 -4.86 22.64
CA GLU A 52 -0.39 -4.97 24.04
C GLU A 52 0.27 -6.16 24.75
N LEU A 53 0.38 -7.31 24.06
CA LEU A 53 1.01 -8.51 24.60
C LEU A 53 2.49 -8.31 24.96
N PHE A 54 3.19 -7.50 24.18
CA PHE A 54 4.63 -7.25 24.36
C PHE A 54 4.92 -5.88 24.99
N ALA A 55 3.89 -5.11 25.36
CA ALA A 55 4.06 -3.78 25.99
C ALA A 55 4.76 -3.84 27.36
N GLU A 56 4.64 -4.97 28.07
CA GLU A 56 5.27 -5.17 29.37
C GLU A 56 6.72 -5.67 29.28
N ASP A 57 7.16 -6.14 28.11
CA ASP A 57 8.52 -6.67 27.88
C ASP A 57 9.47 -5.53 27.43
N GLU A 58 10.10 -4.83 28.37
CA GLU A 58 11.07 -3.77 28.07
C GLU A 58 12.30 -4.23 27.26
N THR A 59 12.53 -5.55 27.18
CA THR A 59 13.67 -6.12 26.45
C THR A 59 13.43 -6.25 24.95
N VAL A 60 12.19 -6.12 24.49
CA VAL A 60 11.79 -6.33 23.08
C VAL A 60 11.29 -5.04 22.46
N ALA A 61 12.02 -4.52 21.49
CA ALA A 61 11.58 -3.33 20.77
C ALA A 61 10.30 -3.60 19.96
N GLU A 62 9.31 -2.71 20.04
CA GLU A 62 8.02 -2.80 19.32
C GLU A 62 8.23 -3.07 17.82
N ASN A 63 9.23 -2.42 17.21
CA ASN A 63 9.57 -2.61 15.80
C ASN A 63 9.97 -4.06 15.46
N GLN A 64 10.60 -4.76 16.39
CA GLN A 64 10.98 -6.17 16.19
C GLN A 64 9.75 -7.07 16.22
N VAL A 65 8.85 -6.84 17.18
CA VAL A 65 7.56 -7.57 17.27
C VAL A 65 6.75 -7.40 16.01
N MET A 66 6.58 -6.16 15.56
CA MET A 66 5.82 -5.85 14.34
C MET A 66 6.49 -6.42 13.08
N SER A 67 7.81 -6.47 13.02
CA SER A 67 8.53 -7.10 11.92
C SER A 67 8.26 -8.61 11.86
N GLN A 68 8.24 -9.30 13.01
CA GLN A 68 7.94 -10.74 13.07
C GLN A 68 6.47 -11.02 12.73
N LEU A 69 5.53 -10.19 13.20
CA LEU A 69 4.12 -10.30 12.84
C LEU A 69 3.92 -10.15 11.32
N LYS A 70 4.52 -9.14 10.71
CA LYS A 70 4.47 -8.94 9.25
C LYS A 70 5.14 -10.07 8.47
N SER A 71 6.19 -10.66 9.00
CA SER A 71 6.80 -11.85 8.42
C SER A 71 5.83 -13.04 8.41
N LEU A 72 5.10 -13.25 9.53
CA LEU A 72 4.08 -14.29 9.63
C LEU A 72 2.92 -14.05 8.66
N GLU A 73 2.42 -12.81 8.56
CA GLU A 73 1.39 -12.44 7.59
C GLU A 73 1.81 -12.77 6.16
N LYS A 74 3.03 -12.37 5.79
CA LYS A 74 3.60 -12.65 4.47
C LYS A 74 3.66 -14.16 4.19
N ASP A 75 4.08 -14.95 5.18
CA ASP A 75 4.20 -16.40 5.03
C ASP A 75 2.81 -17.06 4.89
N ILE A 76 1.82 -16.62 5.66
CA ILE A 76 0.43 -17.09 5.58
C ILE A 76 -0.15 -16.79 4.19
N VAL A 77 -0.09 -15.54 3.75
CA VAL A 77 -0.66 -15.10 2.46
C VAL A 77 0.05 -15.81 1.31
N ARG A 78 1.39 -15.85 1.31
CA ARG A 78 2.15 -16.51 0.26
C ARG A 78 1.85 -18.00 0.18
N THR A 79 1.79 -18.68 1.33
CA THR A 79 1.48 -20.11 1.38
C THR A 79 0.06 -20.41 0.89
N ALA A 80 -0.92 -19.59 1.29
CA ALA A 80 -2.29 -19.72 0.83
C ALA A 80 -2.38 -19.55 -0.70
N ILE A 81 -1.77 -18.50 -1.27
CA ILE A 81 -1.78 -18.26 -2.72
C ILE A 81 -1.10 -19.41 -3.49
N LEU A 82 0.01 -19.93 -2.99
CA LEU A 82 0.72 -21.03 -3.65
C LEU A 82 -0.05 -22.35 -3.62
N LYS A 83 -0.74 -22.63 -2.49
CA LYS A 83 -1.53 -23.88 -2.32
C LYS A 83 -2.88 -23.80 -3.01
N GLU A 84 -3.61 -22.73 -2.80
CA GLU A 84 -4.99 -22.59 -3.28
C GLU A 84 -5.07 -21.99 -4.69
N LYS A 85 -3.97 -21.41 -5.20
CA LYS A 85 -3.88 -20.70 -6.49
C LYS A 85 -4.92 -19.60 -6.65
N LYS A 86 -5.37 -19.04 -5.53
CA LYS A 86 -6.32 -17.94 -5.44
C LYS A 86 -5.69 -16.78 -4.67
N ARG A 87 -6.02 -15.56 -5.09
CA ARG A 87 -5.64 -14.34 -4.38
C ARG A 87 -6.64 -14.04 -3.26
N ASN A 88 -6.26 -13.20 -2.30
CA ASN A 88 -7.12 -12.83 -1.16
C ASN A 88 -8.45 -12.18 -1.54
N ASP A 89 -8.57 -11.67 -2.75
CA ASP A 89 -9.80 -11.11 -3.31
C ASP A 89 -10.63 -12.14 -4.11
N GLY A 90 -10.29 -13.41 -4.03
CA GLY A 90 -10.99 -14.52 -4.67
C GLY A 90 -10.64 -14.75 -6.14
N ARG A 91 -9.85 -13.88 -6.77
CA ARG A 91 -9.42 -14.03 -8.16
C ARG A 91 -8.37 -15.13 -8.29
N GLY A 92 -8.32 -15.77 -9.47
CA GLY A 92 -7.23 -16.66 -9.85
C GLY A 92 -5.91 -15.91 -10.08
N LEU A 93 -4.84 -16.64 -10.31
CA LEU A 93 -3.49 -16.05 -10.49
C LEU A 93 -3.38 -15.23 -11.79
N ALA A 94 -4.08 -15.65 -12.84
CA ALA A 94 -4.07 -14.99 -14.16
C ALA A 94 -5.20 -13.94 -14.32
N ASP A 95 -6.13 -13.85 -13.38
CA ASP A 95 -7.27 -12.96 -13.51
C ASP A 95 -6.88 -11.51 -13.33
N VAL A 96 -7.33 -10.66 -14.24
CA VAL A 96 -7.17 -9.21 -14.19
C VAL A 96 -8.44 -8.58 -13.62
N ARG A 97 -8.30 -7.49 -12.84
CA ARG A 97 -9.46 -6.72 -12.38
C ARG A 97 -10.21 -6.14 -13.58
N GLN A 98 -11.54 -6.08 -13.47
CA GLN A 98 -12.37 -5.44 -14.50
C GLN A 98 -11.90 -4.00 -14.73
N ILE A 99 -11.66 -3.67 -15.99
CA ILE A 99 -11.26 -2.34 -16.44
C ILE A 99 -12.42 -1.76 -17.27
N LYS A 100 -12.80 -0.51 -16.95
CA LYS A 100 -13.73 0.29 -17.74
C LYS A 100 -13.05 1.61 -18.07
N CYS A 101 -13.23 2.08 -19.30
CA CYS A 101 -12.76 3.38 -19.75
C CYS A 101 -13.93 4.12 -20.42
N GLU A 102 -14.23 5.30 -19.92
CA GLU A 102 -15.24 6.19 -20.48
C GLU A 102 -14.55 7.46 -20.95
N VAL A 103 -14.76 7.88 -22.18
CA VAL A 103 -14.12 9.07 -22.74
C VAL A 103 -15.14 10.19 -22.92
N GLY A 104 -14.69 11.45 -22.95
CA GLY A 104 -15.57 12.59 -23.14
C GLY A 104 -16.50 12.88 -21.96
N VAL A 105 -16.10 12.49 -20.73
CA VAL A 105 -16.91 12.64 -19.51
C VAL A 105 -17.15 14.12 -19.16
N LEU A 106 -16.17 14.98 -19.42
CA LEU A 106 -16.25 16.40 -19.15
C LEU A 106 -16.42 17.18 -20.47
N PRO A 107 -17.51 17.96 -20.62
CA PRO A 107 -17.85 18.56 -21.92
C PRO A 107 -17.01 19.79 -22.28
N ARG A 108 -16.29 20.38 -21.33
CA ARG A 108 -15.56 21.64 -21.52
C ARG A 108 -14.04 21.51 -21.55
N THR A 109 -13.54 20.31 -21.53
CA THR A 109 -12.09 20.01 -21.58
C THR A 109 -11.70 19.59 -23.01
N HIS A 110 -10.41 19.75 -23.36
CA HIS A 110 -9.89 19.28 -24.65
C HIS A 110 -9.92 17.76 -24.76
N GLY A 111 -9.76 17.07 -23.65
CA GLY A 111 -9.93 15.61 -23.53
C GLY A 111 -10.20 15.22 -22.09
N SER A 112 -11.03 14.20 -21.90
CA SER A 112 -11.28 13.62 -20.59
C SER A 112 -11.58 12.14 -20.70
N ALA A 113 -11.12 11.37 -19.70
CA ALA A 113 -11.41 9.95 -19.57
C ALA A 113 -11.60 9.57 -18.11
N LEU A 114 -12.59 8.75 -17.83
CA LEU A 114 -12.77 8.11 -16.55
C LEU A 114 -12.27 6.67 -16.67
N PHE A 115 -11.19 6.36 -15.96
CA PHE A 115 -10.61 5.04 -15.89
C PHE A 115 -11.03 4.37 -14.58
N THR A 116 -11.66 3.21 -14.66
CA THR A 116 -12.07 2.42 -13.50
C THR A 116 -11.40 1.05 -13.55
N ARG A 117 -10.73 0.65 -12.46
CA ARG A 117 -10.14 -0.67 -12.29
C ARG A 117 -10.60 -1.27 -10.96
N GLY A 118 -11.61 -2.11 -11.01
CA GLY A 118 -12.26 -2.61 -9.81
C GLY A 118 -12.88 -1.46 -9.01
N GLU A 119 -12.40 -1.23 -7.80
CA GLU A 119 -12.89 -0.15 -6.91
C GLU A 119 -12.15 1.17 -7.07
N THR A 120 -11.06 1.19 -7.85
CA THR A 120 -10.23 2.39 -8.03
C THR A 120 -10.65 3.14 -9.28
N GLN A 121 -10.86 4.43 -9.17
CA GLN A 121 -11.17 5.32 -10.28
C GLN A 121 -10.12 6.43 -10.42
N ALA A 122 -9.85 6.82 -11.65
CA ALA A 122 -9.04 7.98 -11.98
C ALA A 122 -9.73 8.80 -13.07
N LEU A 123 -9.95 10.07 -12.79
CA LEU A 123 -10.42 11.05 -13.80
C LEU A 123 -9.19 11.71 -14.41
N VAL A 124 -8.97 11.45 -15.69
CA VAL A 124 -7.86 12.01 -16.46
C VAL A 124 -8.40 13.13 -17.32
N VAL A 125 -7.75 14.29 -17.25
CA VAL A 125 -8.13 15.49 -18.04
C VAL A 125 -6.91 15.95 -18.82
N THR A 126 -7.10 16.21 -20.10
CA THR A 126 -6.07 16.77 -20.98
C THR A 126 -6.44 18.17 -21.40
N THR A 127 -5.48 19.08 -21.28
CA THR A 127 -5.59 20.46 -21.75
C THR A 127 -4.47 20.72 -22.75
N LEU A 128 -4.83 21.25 -23.91
CA LEU A 128 -3.86 21.70 -24.92
C LEU A 128 -3.62 23.19 -24.71
N GLY A 129 -2.36 23.58 -24.66
CA GLY A 129 -1.92 24.97 -24.50
C GLY A 129 -1.09 25.44 -25.68
N MET A 130 -0.77 26.73 -25.67
CA MET A 130 0.13 27.38 -26.62
C MET A 130 1.55 27.46 -26.05
N SER A 131 2.51 27.94 -26.82
CA SER A 131 3.90 28.15 -26.40
C SER A 131 4.05 29.07 -25.18
N ASP A 132 3.08 29.95 -24.94
CA ASP A 132 3.10 30.85 -23.78
C ASP A 132 2.70 30.13 -22.48
N ASP A 133 2.01 29.00 -22.59
CA ASP A 133 1.58 28.15 -21.48
C ASP A 133 2.68 27.16 -21.02
N GLU A 134 3.84 27.14 -21.72
CA GLU A 134 4.95 26.28 -21.37
C GLU A 134 5.50 26.60 -19.97
N GLN A 135 5.82 25.55 -19.22
CA GLN A 135 6.43 25.71 -17.91
C GLN A 135 7.88 26.23 -18.06
N ARG A 136 8.18 27.35 -17.41
CA ARG A 136 9.51 27.91 -17.35
C ARG A 136 10.20 27.44 -16.06
N LEU A 137 11.33 26.76 -16.20
CA LEU A 137 12.15 26.31 -15.09
C LEU A 137 13.46 27.13 -15.08
N GLU A 138 13.68 27.85 -13.99
CA GLU A 138 14.96 28.48 -13.71
C GLU A 138 15.80 27.53 -12.83
N SER A 139 16.95 27.13 -13.34
CA SER A 139 17.93 26.32 -12.62
C SER A 139 19.31 26.95 -12.65
N LEU A 140 20.25 26.42 -11.89
CA LEU A 140 21.66 26.86 -11.92
C LEU A 140 22.31 26.66 -13.28
N GLU A 141 21.77 25.76 -14.11
CA GLU A 141 22.24 25.47 -15.47
C GLU A 141 21.61 26.37 -16.53
N GLY A 142 20.68 27.24 -16.14
CA GLY A 142 19.98 28.15 -17.02
C GLY A 142 18.48 27.96 -17.02
N MET A 143 17.81 28.68 -17.95
CA MET A 143 16.35 28.65 -18.11
C MET A 143 15.97 27.56 -19.11
N GLN A 144 15.07 26.66 -18.72
CA GLN A 144 14.51 25.60 -19.56
C GLN A 144 13.01 25.82 -19.72
N ARG A 145 12.45 25.44 -20.87
CA ARG A 145 11.02 25.41 -21.12
C ARG A 145 10.56 23.96 -21.31
N LEU A 146 9.52 23.58 -20.59
CA LEU A 146 8.90 22.26 -20.73
C LEU A 146 7.51 22.42 -21.36
N ASN A 147 7.30 21.74 -22.47
CA ASN A 147 6.04 21.73 -23.22
C ASN A 147 5.08 20.60 -22.78
N PHE A 148 5.47 19.80 -21.79
CA PHE A 148 4.65 18.73 -21.23
C PHE A 148 4.66 18.80 -19.71
N MET A 149 3.46 18.82 -19.13
CA MET A 149 3.25 18.78 -17.69
C MET A 149 2.29 17.66 -17.34
N LEU A 150 2.66 16.84 -16.35
CA LEU A 150 1.80 15.83 -15.79
C LEU A 150 1.59 16.09 -14.30
N HIS A 151 0.35 16.38 -13.94
CA HIS A 151 -0.06 16.51 -12.54
C HIS A 151 -0.79 15.26 -12.12
N TYR A 152 -0.21 14.51 -11.18
CA TYR A 152 -0.83 13.35 -10.60
C TYR A 152 -1.29 13.66 -9.19
N ASN A 153 -2.60 13.92 -9.05
CA ASN A 153 -3.23 14.23 -7.78
C ASN A 153 -3.96 12.98 -7.29
N PHE A 154 -3.31 12.22 -6.44
CA PHE A 154 -3.91 11.06 -5.81
C PHE A 154 -4.27 11.43 -4.37
N CYS A 155 -5.52 11.85 -4.17
CA CYS A 155 -6.03 12.18 -2.85
C CYS A 155 -6.64 10.93 -2.22
N LEU A 156 -6.00 10.43 -1.16
CA LEU A 156 -6.52 9.34 -0.33
C LEU A 156 -7.63 9.82 0.64
N LEU A 157 -8.40 10.85 0.26
CA LEU A 157 -9.43 11.48 1.10
C LEU A 157 -10.50 10.53 1.65
N TYR A 158 -10.59 9.32 1.11
CA TYR A 158 -11.57 8.34 1.57
C TYR A 158 -11.03 7.27 2.51
N THR A 159 -9.72 7.24 2.78
CA THR A 159 -9.12 6.15 3.56
C THR A 159 -8.24 6.58 4.74
N SER A 160 -7.83 7.85 4.82
CA SER A 160 -7.06 8.35 5.95
C SER A 160 -7.00 9.87 5.92
N PRO A 161 -7.24 10.58 7.02
CA PRO A 161 -6.96 12.01 7.08
C PRO A 161 -5.47 12.23 6.81
N SER A 162 -5.16 13.17 5.91
CA SER A 162 -3.78 13.54 5.65
C SER A 162 -3.16 14.11 6.93
N PRO A 163 -1.90 13.80 7.27
CA PRO A 163 -1.22 14.43 8.40
C PRO A 163 -1.16 15.96 8.33
N ARG A 164 -1.44 16.56 7.15
CA ARG A 164 -1.52 18.01 6.96
C ARG A 164 -2.86 18.62 7.37
N ASP A 165 -3.92 17.79 7.43
CA ASP A 165 -5.27 18.27 7.79
C ASP A 165 -5.53 18.20 9.30
N SER A 166 -4.56 17.72 10.08
CA SER A 166 -4.63 17.61 11.54
C SER A 166 -3.88 18.71 12.29
N SER A 167 -3.56 19.82 11.64
CA SER A 167 -3.03 21.01 12.32
C SER A 167 -4.19 21.91 12.81
N PRO A 168 -4.20 22.29 14.11
CA PRO A 168 -5.21 23.17 14.67
C PRO A 168 -5.15 24.58 14.11
#